data_d64a278511f3d0e0dc3ccf1479f3c6c0
#
_entry.id   d64a278511f3d0e0dc3ccf1479f3c6c0
#
_cell.length_a   1.000
_cell.length_b   1.000
_cell.length_c   1.000
_cell.angle_alpha   90.00
_cell.angle_beta   90.00
_cell.angle_gamma   90.00
#
_symmetry.space_group_name_H-M   'P 1'
#
loop_
_entity.id
_entity.type
_entity.pdbx_description
1 polymer ?
#
loop_
_entity_poly.entity_id
_entity_poly.type
_entity_poly.pdbx_seq_one_letter_code
_entity_poly.pdbx_strand_id
1 'polypeptide(L)'
;MSRTSHGRRALAGLIASLSVLTLLTGCTKTVEGTAAKSGSGDVPRNDDSDKQYPNLLKECEVLTEDILAKTVGADPLDIQSTFVGAVCRWQAANPAGLIDITRFWYEQGSLDNEKKVAQNLKYQIENRSIAGVPSIVMKPNDPNGSCGVASDAGGVVGWWVNPQTPGIDACGMVIKLMELTLATSS
;
A
#
# COMPACT_ATOMS: atom_id res chain seq x y z
N MET A 1 -35.38 22.92 66.73
CA MET A 1 -36.17 21.87 67.43
C MET A 1 -35.78 20.58 66.86
N SER A 2 -34.93 19.86 67.59
CA SER A 2 -35.26 18.66 68.38
C SER A 2 -35.48 17.43 67.50
N ARG A 3 -34.90 16.31 67.58
CA ARG A 3 -34.08 15.56 68.58
C ARG A 3 -33.71 14.22 67.89
N THR A 4 -32.47 13.79 67.98
CA THR A 4 -32.00 12.57 68.67
C THR A 4 -32.79 11.29 68.35
N SER A 5 -32.14 10.16 68.08
CA SER A 5 -31.32 9.31 68.93
C SER A 5 -30.90 8.06 68.15
N HIS A 6 -29.67 7.66 68.31
CA HIS A 6 -29.09 6.54 69.11
C HIS A 6 -29.61 5.15 68.82
N GLY A 7 -28.68 4.23 68.51
CA GLY A 7 -28.77 2.81 68.78
C GLY A 7 -27.90 1.99 67.86
N ARG A 8 -26.65 1.80 68.16
CA ARG A 8 -25.95 0.68 68.84
C ARG A 8 -26.33 -0.70 68.31
N ARG A 9 -25.42 -1.38 67.72
CA ARG A 9 -24.61 -2.56 68.18
C ARG A 9 -24.20 -3.34 66.97
N ALA A 10 -22.96 -3.37 66.71
CA ALA A 10 -21.96 -4.41 66.73
C ALA A 10 -22.51 -5.85 66.60
N LEU A 11 -22.13 -6.52 65.55
CA LEU A 11 -21.77 -7.96 65.63
C LEU A 11 -20.81 -8.29 64.46
N ALA A 12 -19.73 -8.83 64.90
CA ALA A 12 -18.66 -9.36 64.08
C ALA A 12 -19.15 -10.58 63.26
N GLY A 13 -18.78 -10.64 62.03
CA GLY A 13 -18.94 -11.83 61.17
C GLY A 13 -17.78 -11.93 60.22
N LEU A 14 -16.79 -12.68 60.66
CA LEU A 14 -15.73 -13.22 59.77
C LEU A 14 -16.40 -14.08 58.70
N ILE A 15 -16.30 -13.71 57.47
CA ILE A 15 -16.54 -14.62 56.33
C ILE A 15 -15.39 -14.52 55.35
N ALA A 16 -14.72 -15.63 55.31
CA ALA A 16 -13.71 -16.09 54.41
C ALA A 16 -13.59 -15.43 53.06
N SER A 17 -12.40 -14.94 52.81
CA SER A 17 -11.88 -14.59 51.49
C SER A 17 -11.84 -15.84 50.60
N LEU A 18 -12.78 -15.98 49.70
CA LEU A 18 -12.68 -16.95 48.62
C LEU A 18 -12.11 -16.20 47.41
N SER A 19 -10.80 -16.23 47.31
CA SER A 19 -10.08 -15.76 46.13
C SER A 19 -10.45 -16.64 44.93
N VAL A 20 -11.35 -16.18 44.11
CA VAL A 20 -11.59 -16.77 42.78
C VAL A 20 -10.41 -16.39 41.91
N LEU A 21 -9.46 -17.29 41.82
CA LEU A 21 -8.37 -17.25 40.87
C LEU A 21 -8.96 -17.60 39.51
N THR A 22 -9.46 -16.61 38.79
CA THR A 22 -9.82 -16.77 37.37
C THR A 22 -8.53 -17.01 36.59
N LEU A 23 -8.30 -18.26 36.30
CA LEU A 23 -7.29 -18.71 35.34
C LEU A 23 -7.66 -18.09 33.98
N LEU A 24 -6.97 -17.02 33.60
CA LEU A 24 -6.87 -16.53 32.23
C LEU A 24 -6.16 -17.63 31.43
N THR A 25 -6.90 -18.60 30.93
CA THR A 25 -6.44 -19.45 29.84
C THR A 25 -6.32 -18.59 28.58
N GLY A 26 -5.27 -17.81 28.51
CA GLY A 26 -4.84 -17.21 27.26
C GLY A 26 -4.58 -18.34 26.27
N CYS A 27 -5.31 -18.35 25.16
CA CYS A 27 -5.00 -19.19 24.02
C CYS A 27 -3.66 -18.77 23.46
N THR A 28 -2.58 -19.26 24.03
CA THR A 28 -1.29 -19.26 23.37
C THR A 28 -1.31 -20.36 22.32
N LYS A 29 -1.90 -20.10 21.17
CA LYS A 29 -1.49 -20.84 19.98
C LYS A 29 -0.07 -20.36 19.67
N THR A 30 0.90 -21.12 20.16
CA THR A 30 2.25 -21.06 19.61
C THR A 30 2.15 -21.43 18.14
N VAL A 31 2.19 -20.43 17.28
CA VAL A 31 2.46 -20.66 15.86
C VAL A 31 3.94 -21.04 15.83
N GLU A 32 4.22 -22.33 15.69
CA GLU A 32 5.55 -22.80 15.35
C GLU A 32 5.86 -22.33 13.91
N GLY A 33 6.18 -21.06 13.79
CA GLY A 33 6.72 -20.47 12.58
C GLY A 33 8.21 -20.36 12.78
N THR A 34 8.98 -21.16 12.07
CA THR A 34 10.41 -20.91 11.94
C THR A 34 10.54 -19.61 11.16
N ALA A 35 11.15 -18.58 11.76
CA ALA A 35 11.46 -17.35 11.06
C ALA A 35 12.47 -17.69 9.95
N ALA A 36 11.98 -17.92 8.75
CA ALA A 36 12.83 -18.05 7.58
C ALA A 36 13.25 -16.63 7.17
N LYS A 37 14.57 -16.44 7.02
CA LYS A 37 15.12 -15.22 6.44
C LYS A 37 14.46 -15.03 5.08
N SER A 38 13.81 -13.89 4.86
CA SER A 38 13.22 -13.57 3.55
C SER A 38 14.30 -13.75 2.47
N GLY A 39 14.10 -14.73 1.59
CA GLY A 39 15.06 -15.10 0.55
C GLY A 39 15.76 -16.45 0.73
N SER A 40 15.51 -17.23 1.80
CA SER A 40 16.10 -18.56 2.03
C SER A 40 15.09 -19.73 1.97
N GLY A 41 13.93 -19.53 1.36
CA GLY A 41 13.01 -20.63 1.07
C GLY A 41 13.40 -21.31 -0.24
N ASP A 42 13.58 -22.62 -0.22
CA ASP A 42 13.61 -23.47 -1.42
C ASP A 42 12.23 -23.45 -2.11
N VAL A 43 11.84 -22.28 -2.62
CA VAL A 43 10.87 -22.22 -3.69
C VAL A 43 11.66 -22.70 -4.90
N PRO A 44 11.20 -23.70 -5.66
CA PRO A 44 11.83 -24.02 -6.94
C PRO A 44 11.82 -22.73 -7.75
N ARG A 45 12.94 -22.01 -7.77
CA ARG A 45 13.16 -20.98 -8.75
C ARG A 45 13.15 -21.73 -10.07
N ASN A 46 12.12 -21.55 -10.86
CA ASN A 46 12.26 -21.77 -12.28
C ASN A 46 13.43 -20.88 -12.67
N ASP A 47 14.53 -21.52 -12.97
CA ASP A 47 15.82 -20.90 -13.21
C ASP A 47 15.78 -20.22 -14.59
N ASP A 48 14.93 -19.21 -14.72
CA ASP A 48 15.03 -18.18 -15.75
C ASP A 48 16.09 -17.15 -15.32
N SER A 49 17.15 -17.63 -14.69
CA SER A 49 18.28 -16.83 -14.20
C SER A 49 19.03 -16.09 -15.31
N ASP A 50 18.73 -16.37 -16.56
CA ASP A 50 19.25 -15.63 -17.73
C ASP A 50 18.52 -14.29 -17.96
N LYS A 51 17.38 -14.04 -17.31
CA LYS A 51 16.79 -12.70 -17.26
C LYS A 51 17.52 -11.87 -16.22
N GLN A 52 18.65 -11.36 -16.64
CA GLN A 52 19.36 -10.34 -15.88
C GLN A 52 18.45 -9.10 -15.81
N TYR A 53 17.92 -8.81 -14.61
CA TYR A 53 17.19 -7.56 -14.34
C TYR A 53 18.19 -6.50 -13.88
N PRO A 54 18.87 -5.80 -14.81
CA PRO A 54 19.95 -4.87 -14.48
C PRO A 54 19.48 -3.64 -13.72
N ASN A 55 18.17 -3.48 -13.57
CA ASN A 55 17.54 -2.27 -13.05
C ASN A 55 16.79 -2.44 -11.72
N LEU A 56 16.88 -3.60 -11.05
CA LEU A 56 16.18 -3.83 -9.77
C LEU A 56 16.40 -2.73 -8.73
N LEU A 57 17.59 -2.15 -8.69
CA LEU A 57 17.92 -1.02 -7.80
C LEU A 57 17.67 0.36 -8.43
N LYS A 58 17.43 0.42 -9.74
CA LYS A 58 17.16 1.67 -10.47
C LYS A 58 15.69 1.89 -10.78
N GLU A 59 14.83 0.99 -10.33
CA GLU A 59 13.41 1.06 -10.66
C GLU A 59 12.73 2.31 -10.15
N CYS A 60 13.18 2.84 -9.02
CA CYS A 60 12.70 4.10 -8.50
C CYS A 60 13.27 5.31 -9.25
N GLU A 61 14.33 5.12 -10.03
CA GLU A 61 15.00 6.15 -10.83
C GLU A 61 14.63 6.13 -12.32
N VAL A 62 13.67 5.26 -12.71
CA VAL A 62 13.20 5.16 -14.11
C VAL A 62 12.71 6.50 -14.63
N LEU A 63 12.04 7.26 -13.78
CA LEU A 63 11.68 8.66 -14.02
C LEU A 63 12.36 9.54 -12.98
N THR A 64 12.98 10.61 -13.42
CA THR A 64 13.58 11.60 -12.51
C THR A 64 12.50 12.35 -11.73
N GLU A 65 12.86 12.89 -10.57
CA GLU A 65 11.95 13.71 -9.76
C GLU A 65 11.41 14.92 -10.54
N ASP A 66 12.21 15.51 -11.42
CA ASP A 66 11.77 16.59 -12.33
C ASP A 66 10.65 16.15 -13.26
N ILE A 67 10.76 14.93 -13.82
CA ILE A 67 9.71 14.36 -14.70
C ILE A 67 8.45 14.05 -13.90
N LEU A 68 8.61 13.49 -12.71
CA LEU A 68 7.50 13.20 -11.81
C LEU A 68 6.78 14.50 -11.43
N ALA A 69 7.52 15.50 -10.94
CA ALA A 69 7.00 16.80 -10.57
C ALA A 69 6.20 17.45 -11.70
N LYS A 70 6.83 17.54 -12.86
CA LYS A 70 6.18 18.12 -14.06
C LYS A 70 4.91 17.37 -14.45
N THR A 71 4.91 16.04 -14.33
CA THR A 71 3.74 15.22 -14.71
C THR A 71 2.57 15.42 -13.76
N VAL A 72 2.85 15.61 -12.47
CA VAL A 72 1.80 15.84 -11.45
C VAL A 72 1.57 17.32 -11.15
N GLY A 73 2.21 18.22 -11.87
CA GLY A 73 2.05 19.67 -11.71
C GLY A 73 2.58 20.21 -10.39
N ALA A 74 3.68 19.64 -9.89
CA ALA A 74 4.37 20.06 -8.68
C ALA A 74 5.71 20.74 -9.00
N ASP A 75 6.30 21.39 -8.00
CA ASP A 75 7.69 21.86 -8.08
C ASP A 75 8.63 20.68 -7.76
N PRO A 76 9.72 20.45 -8.51
CA PRO A 76 10.70 19.42 -8.20
C PRO A 76 11.31 19.54 -6.79
N LEU A 77 11.40 20.73 -6.24
CA LEU A 77 11.91 20.98 -4.88
C LEU A 77 10.93 20.55 -3.79
N ASP A 78 9.67 20.36 -4.14
CA ASP A 78 8.60 19.96 -3.22
C ASP A 78 8.27 18.46 -3.30
N ILE A 79 9.13 17.66 -3.93
CA ILE A 79 9.02 16.21 -3.95
C ILE A 79 9.82 15.59 -2.82
N GLN A 80 9.17 14.71 -2.07
CA GLN A 80 9.80 13.86 -1.06
C GLN A 80 9.68 12.40 -1.48
N SER A 81 10.81 11.70 -1.53
CA SER A 81 10.87 10.30 -1.92
C SER A 81 11.12 9.37 -0.73
N THR A 82 10.48 8.20 -0.75
CA THR A 82 10.71 7.11 0.21
C THR A 82 10.67 5.78 -0.53
N PHE A 83 11.70 4.96 -0.35
CA PHE A 83 11.82 3.68 -1.04
C PHE A 83 11.71 2.53 -0.05
N VAL A 84 10.84 1.56 -0.35
CA VAL A 84 10.65 0.36 0.46
C VAL A 84 10.58 -0.86 -0.46
N GLY A 85 11.70 -1.54 -0.65
CA GLY A 85 11.79 -2.72 -1.51
C GLY A 85 11.43 -2.41 -2.96
N ALA A 86 10.52 -3.20 -3.55
CA ALA A 86 10.04 -3.04 -4.92
C ALA A 86 8.95 -1.95 -5.07
N VAL A 87 8.75 -1.12 -4.04
CA VAL A 87 7.76 -0.05 -4.03
C VAL A 87 8.44 1.29 -3.80
N CYS A 88 8.26 2.18 -4.75
CA CYS A 88 8.75 3.55 -4.68
C CYS A 88 7.57 4.48 -4.36
N ARG A 89 7.78 5.41 -3.45
CA ARG A 89 6.77 6.39 -3.05
C ARG A 89 7.34 7.80 -3.11
N TRP A 90 6.54 8.70 -3.59
CA TRP A 90 6.82 10.14 -3.58
C TRP A 90 5.60 10.87 -3.07
N GLN A 91 5.82 11.95 -2.38
CA GLN A 91 4.81 12.93 -2.06
C GLN A 91 5.18 14.24 -2.75
N ALA A 92 4.24 14.82 -3.46
CA ALA A 92 4.42 16.04 -4.24
C ALA A 92 3.40 17.10 -3.83
N ALA A 93 3.83 18.35 -3.70
CA ALA A 93 2.95 19.48 -3.47
C ALA A 93 2.48 20.07 -4.80
N ASN A 94 1.24 19.76 -5.19
CA ASN A 94 0.54 20.41 -6.29
C ASN A 94 -0.22 21.63 -5.77
N PRO A 95 -0.41 22.71 -6.54
CA PRO A 95 -1.18 23.87 -6.12
C PRO A 95 -2.61 23.57 -5.61
N ALA A 96 -3.21 22.47 -6.09
CA ALA A 96 -4.53 22.01 -5.65
C ALA A 96 -4.49 21.15 -4.38
N GLY A 97 -3.31 20.70 -3.92
CA GLY A 97 -3.14 19.86 -2.73
C GLY A 97 -2.02 18.84 -2.85
N LEU A 98 -1.78 18.09 -1.79
CA LEU A 98 -0.78 17.04 -1.79
C LEU A 98 -1.22 15.85 -2.65
N ILE A 99 -0.25 15.23 -3.30
CA ILE A 99 -0.42 14.03 -4.13
C ILE A 99 0.58 12.99 -3.66
N ASP A 100 0.09 11.80 -3.29
CA ASP A 100 0.93 10.63 -3.08
C ASP A 100 1.05 9.84 -4.38
N ILE A 101 2.28 9.57 -4.78
CA ILE A 101 2.60 8.82 -5.98
C ILE A 101 3.26 7.52 -5.55
N THR A 102 2.83 6.40 -6.13
CA THR A 102 3.43 5.10 -5.85
C THR A 102 3.75 4.42 -7.17
N ARG A 103 4.96 3.86 -7.28
CA ARG A 103 5.34 2.95 -8.33
C ARG A 103 5.65 1.58 -7.73
N PHE A 104 5.24 0.53 -8.41
CA PHE A 104 5.61 -0.83 -8.09
C PHE A 104 6.03 -1.60 -9.34
N TRP A 105 6.84 -2.62 -9.15
CA TRP A 105 7.17 -3.57 -10.17
C TRP A 105 7.33 -4.97 -9.58
N TYR A 106 6.66 -5.94 -10.19
CA TYR A 106 6.69 -7.34 -9.77
C TYR A 106 7.11 -8.20 -10.96
N GLU A 107 8.33 -8.71 -10.94
CA GLU A 107 8.90 -9.57 -11.99
C GLU A 107 8.01 -10.76 -12.35
N GLN A 108 7.46 -11.40 -11.31
CA GLN A 108 6.57 -12.56 -11.46
C GLN A 108 5.09 -12.16 -11.37
N GLY A 109 4.80 -10.88 -11.40
CA GLY A 109 3.44 -10.35 -11.46
C GLY A 109 2.80 -10.63 -12.82
N SER A 110 1.47 -10.62 -12.85
CA SER A 110 0.71 -10.67 -14.09
C SER A 110 -0.42 -9.65 -14.05
N LEU A 111 -0.73 -9.10 -15.22
CA LEU A 111 -1.83 -8.15 -15.37
C LEU A 111 -3.18 -8.75 -14.93
N ASP A 112 -3.36 -10.07 -15.15
CA ASP A 112 -4.55 -10.79 -14.70
C ASP A 112 -4.66 -10.84 -13.18
N ASN A 113 -3.55 -10.95 -12.45
CA ASN A 113 -3.55 -10.91 -11.00
C ASN A 113 -3.92 -9.51 -10.49
N GLU A 114 -3.35 -8.46 -11.07
CA GLU A 114 -3.70 -7.08 -10.74
C GLU A 114 -5.19 -6.81 -11.00
N LYS A 115 -5.71 -7.31 -12.13
CA LYS A 115 -7.12 -7.22 -12.47
C LYS A 115 -8.02 -7.92 -11.43
N LYS A 116 -7.64 -9.14 -11.00
CA LYS A 116 -8.37 -9.86 -9.95
C LYS A 116 -8.36 -9.11 -8.61
N VAL A 117 -7.21 -8.54 -8.24
CA VAL A 117 -7.10 -7.71 -7.02
C VAL A 117 -8.03 -6.50 -7.11
N ALA A 118 -8.00 -5.76 -8.21
CA ALA A 118 -8.86 -4.61 -8.44
C ALA A 118 -10.35 -4.98 -8.43
N GLN A 119 -10.73 -6.15 -9.02
CA GLN A 119 -12.09 -6.67 -8.97
C GLN A 119 -12.54 -6.99 -7.54
N ASN A 120 -11.68 -7.65 -6.75
CA ASN A 120 -11.97 -7.97 -5.36
C ASN A 120 -12.16 -6.71 -4.50
N LEU A 121 -11.41 -5.66 -4.81
CA LEU A 121 -11.52 -4.34 -4.19
C LEU A 121 -12.68 -3.49 -4.76
N LYS A 122 -13.43 -4.02 -5.74
CA LYS A 122 -14.56 -3.35 -6.41
C LYS A 122 -14.17 -2.06 -7.11
N TYR A 123 -12.96 -1.98 -7.63
CA TYR A 123 -12.53 -0.85 -8.45
C TYR A 123 -13.19 -0.90 -9.81
N GLN A 124 -13.43 0.27 -10.39
CA GLN A 124 -13.75 0.37 -11.81
C GLN A 124 -12.49 0.09 -12.61
N ILE A 125 -12.59 -0.82 -13.60
CA ILE A 125 -11.45 -1.27 -14.39
C ILE A 125 -11.71 -1.00 -15.87
N GLU A 126 -10.75 -0.33 -16.51
CA GLU A 126 -10.74 -0.10 -17.94
C GLU A 126 -9.54 -0.83 -18.56
N ASN A 127 -9.78 -1.74 -19.53
CA ASN A 127 -8.69 -2.32 -20.29
C ASN A 127 -8.21 -1.31 -21.33
N ARG A 128 -6.89 -1.15 -21.46
CA ARG A 128 -6.28 -0.15 -22.33
C ARG A 128 -4.98 -0.66 -22.92
N SER A 129 -4.58 -0.10 -24.06
CA SER A 129 -3.20 -0.22 -24.54
C SER A 129 -2.49 1.11 -24.30
N ILE A 130 -1.35 1.08 -23.63
CA ILE A 130 -0.52 2.26 -23.37
C ILE A 130 0.84 2.01 -24.02
N ALA A 131 1.24 2.88 -24.95
CA ALA A 131 2.46 2.70 -25.75
C ALA A 131 2.55 1.32 -26.42
N GLY A 132 1.42 0.73 -26.82
CA GLY A 132 1.34 -0.60 -27.44
C GLY A 132 1.32 -1.78 -26.43
N VAL A 133 1.48 -1.51 -25.14
CA VAL A 133 1.53 -2.54 -24.09
C VAL A 133 0.14 -2.75 -23.47
N PRO A 134 -0.33 -4.02 -23.30
CA PRO A 134 -1.56 -4.31 -22.58
C PRO A 134 -1.53 -3.73 -21.17
N SER A 135 -2.59 -3.02 -20.80
CA SER A 135 -2.67 -2.27 -19.55
C SER A 135 -4.09 -2.26 -18.99
N ILE A 136 -4.23 -2.00 -17.71
CA ILE A 136 -5.49 -1.69 -17.05
C ILE A 136 -5.39 -0.37 -16.32
N VAL A 137 -6.46 0.43 -16.38
CA VAL A 137 -6.66 1.60 -15.53
C VAL A 137 -7.64 1.23 -14.43
N MET A 138 -7.33 1.56 -13.20
CA MET A 138 -8.06 1.17 -12.00
C MET A 138 -8.49 2.41 -11.23
N LYS A 139 -9.79 2.52 -10.95
CA LYS A 139 -10.37 3.66 -10.22
C LYS A 139 -11.06 3.14 -8.96
N PRO A 140 -10.49 3.37 -7.77
CA PRO A 140 -11.18 3.15 -6.52
C PRO A 140 -12.42 4.02 -6.42
N ASN A 141 -13.38 3.62 -5.58
CA ASN A 141 -14.49 4.50 -5.20
C ASN A 141 -14.03 5.42 -4.07
N ASP A 142 -13.25 6.40 -4.42
CA ASP A 142 -12.57 7.35 -3.53
C ASP A 142 -12.97 8.78 -3.90
N PRO A 143 -13.37 9.60 -2.91
CA PRO A 143 -13.86 10.96 -3.15
C PRO A 143 -12.80 11.90 -3.74
N ASN A 144 -11.53 11.60 -3.54
CA ASN A 144 -10.42 12.41 -4.06
C ASN A 144 -10.03 12.03 -5.50
N GLY A 145 -10.60 10.91 -6.03
CA GLY A 145 -10.40 10.51 -7.41
C GLY A 145 -9.08 9.81 -7.68
N SER A 146 -8.55 9.05 -6.72
CA SER A 146 -7.35 8.23 -6.92
C SER A 146 -7.45 7.36 -8.16
N CYS A 147 -6.34 7.16 -8.84
CA CYS A 147 -6.27 6.36 -10.04
C CYS A 147 -4.97 5.57 -10.11
N GLY A 148 -5.08 4.32 -10.56
CA GLY A 148 -3.95 3.44 -10.78
C GLY A 148 -3.89 2.94 -12.21
N VAL A 149 -2.70 2.56 -12.65
CA VAL A 149 -2.46 1.87 -13.90
C VAL A 149 -1.50 0.72 -13.68
N ALA A 150 -1.74 -0.40 -14.34
CA ALA A 150 -0.81 -1.51 -14.41
C ALA A 150 -0.62 -1.95 -15.86
N SER A 151 0.60 -2.31 -16.24
CA SER A 151 0.98 -2.74 -17.59
C SER A 151 1.79 -4.01 -17.55
N ASP A 152 1.62 -4.86 -18.55
CA ASP A 152 2.38 -6.10 -18.76
C ASP A 152 3.69 -5.77 -19.49
N ALA A 153 4.77 -5.59 -18.74
CA ALA A 153 6.06 -5.14 -19.25
C ALA A 153 7.22 -5.95 -18.67
N GLY A 154 7.27 -7.25 -19.01
CA GLY A 154 8.27 -8.16 -18.46
C GLY A 154 8.07 -8.46 -16.98
N GLY A 155 6.85 -8.76 -16.59
CA GLY A 155 6.25 -8.73 -15.28
C GLY A 155 5.18 -7.66 -15.27
N VAL A 156 4.79 -7.19 -14.10
CA VAL A 156 3.82 -6.09 -13.98
C VAL A 156 4.49 -4.85 -13.41
N VAL A 157 4.42 -3.77 -14.14
CA VAL A 157 4.76 -2.43 -13.64
C VAL A 157 3.48 -1.63 -13.41
N GLY A 158 3.42 -0.89 -12.31
CA GLY A 158 2.26 -0.08 -12.00
C GLY A 158 2.58 1.24 -11.36
N TRP A 159 1.66 2.18 -11.52
CA TRP A 159 1.66 3.49 -10.92
C TRP A 159 0.33 3.78 -10.24
N TRP A 160 0.38 4.48 -9.13
CA TRP A 160 -0.77 5.07 -8.46
C TRP A 160 -0.55 6.55 -8.25
N VAL A 161 -1.59 7.33 -8.48
CA VAL A 161 -1.68 8.75 -8.13
C VAL A 161 -2.87 8.92 -7.21
N ASN A 162 -2.60 9.33 -5.97
CA ASN A 162 -3.58 9.45 -4.90
C ASN A 162 -3.61 10.90 -4.39
N PRO A 163 -4.49 11.76 -4.94
CA PRO A 163 -4.66 13.11 -4.44
C PRO A 163 -5.23 13.11 -3.03
N GLN A 164 -4.79 14.05 -2.19
CA GLN A 164 -5.37 14.28 -0.87
C GLN A 164 -6.59 15.21 -0.93
N THR A 165 -6.85 15.82 -2.09
CA THR A 165 -7.98 16.72 -2.34
C THR A 165 -8.66 16.36 -3.65
N PRO A 166 -9.98 16.55 -3.79
CA PRO A 166 -10.69 16.29 -5.04
C PRO A 166 -10.35 17.32 -6.14
N GLY A 167 -10.64 16.95 -7.39
CA GLY A 167 -10.50 17.87 -8.55
C GLY A 167 -9.17 17.76 -9.29
N ILE A 168 -8.26 16.89 -8.86
CA ILE A 168 -7.01 16.59 -9.56
C ILE A 168 -7.25 15.45 -10.57
N ASP A 169 -6.77 15.59 -11.80
CA ASP A 169 -6.85 14.52 -12.81
C ASP A 169 -5.79 13.44 -12.59
N ALA A 170 -5.99 12.63 -11.56
CA ALA A 170 -5.09 11.53 -11.23
C ALA A 170 -4.98 10.50 -12.37
N CYS A 171 -6.06 10.26 -13.14
CA CYS A 171 -6.02 9.30 -14.23
C CYS A 171 -5.18 9.78 -15.41
N GLY A 172 -5.29 11.04 -15.79
CA GLY A 172 -4.41 11.64 -16.80
C GLY A 172 -2.95 11.58 -16.39
N MET A 173 -2.66 11.92 -15.13
CA MET A 173 -1.31 11.87 -14.57
C MET A 173 -0.73 10.46 -14.56
N VAL A 174 -1.45 9.47 -14.05
CA VAL A 174 -0.95 8.10 -13.92
C VAL A 174 -0.73 7.44 -15.28
N ILE A 175 -1.60 7.69 -16.26
CA ILE A 175 -1.42 7.21 -17.64
C ILE A 175 -0.15 7.82 -18.23
N LYS A 176 0.08 9.11 -18.01
CA LYS A 176 1.28 9.79 -18.49
C LYS A 176 2.56 9.25 -17.87
N LEU A 177 2.56 8.97 -16.57
CA LEU A 177 3.68 8.30 -15.89
C LEU A 177 3.97 6.93 -16.50
N MET A 178 2.94 6.16 -16.82
CA MET A 178 3.11 4.86 -17.47
C MET A 178 3.65 4.99 -18.90
N GLU A 179 3.14 5.92 -19.70
CA GLU A 179 3.66 6.20 -21.05
C GLU A 179 5.17 6.50 -21.02
N LEU A 180 5.59 7.38 -20.10
CA LEU A 180 6.99 7.76 -19.93
C LEU A 180 7.84 6.56 -19.48
N THR A 181 7.33 5.74 -18.56
CA THR A 181 8.02 4.53 -18.10
C THR A 181 8.25 3.54 -19.23
N LEU A 182 7.22 3.26 -20.02
CA LEU A 182 7.31 2.30 -21.13
C LEU A 182 8.23 2.82 -22.25
N ALA A 183 8.27 4.13 -22.48
CA ALA A 183 9.18 4.75 -23.45
C ALA A 183 10.65 4.66 -23.05
N THR A 184 10.97 4.58 -21.74
CA THR A 184 12.36 4.44 -21.27
C THR A 184 12.84 2.99 -21.22
N SER A 185 11.91 2.04 -21.34
CA SER A 185 12.19 0.59 -21.26
C SER A 185 12.28 -0.09 -22.63
N SER A 186 12.09 0.68 -23.72
CA SER A 186 12.11 0.22 -25.11
C SER A 186 13.50 0.36 -25.77
#